data_975e8ac5ad8b9390c6d331712dace6f4
#
_entry.id   975e8ac5ad8b9390c6d331712dace6f4
#
_cell.length_a   1.000
_cell.length_b   1.000
_cell.length_c   1.000
_cell.angle_alpha   90.00
_cell.angle_beta   90.00
_cell.angle_gamma   90.00
#
_symmetry.space_group_name_H-M   'P 1'
#
loop_
_entity.id
_entity.type
_entity.pdbx_description
1 polymer ?
#
loop_
_entity_poly.entity_id
_entity_poly.type
_entity_poly.pdbx_seq_one_letter_code
_entity_poly.pdbx_strand_id
1 'polypeptide(L)'
;MGARRWLRDIGPDLLVLAVATTHVLITPYTKVEESFNLHATHDFLHHGLRWDQFDHHEFPGVVPRTFLGAAVLAAVVWPLKAVGLLELIDTDTKMAGQIAARIALATFVVTSTARFRRAIGVHFGE
;
A
#
# COMPACT_ATOMS: atom_id res chain seq x y z
N MET A 1 19.63 20.78 15.07
CA MET A 1 19.71 19.31 14.98
C MET A 1 20.52 18.99 13.72
N GLY A 2 21.71 18.39 13.85
CA GLY A 2 22.65 18.28 12.73
C GLY A 2 22.19 17.26 11.67
N ALA A 3 22.42 17.53 10.39
CA ALA A 3 22.05 16.66 9.25
C ALA A 3 22.52 15.20 9.42
N ARG A 4 23.69 14.99 10.05
CA ARG A 4 24.22 13.65 10.34
C ARG A 4 23.35 12.85 11.31
N ARG A 5 22.74 13.49 12.31
CA ARG A 5 21.85 12.83 13.27
C ARG A 5 20.52 12.45 12.59
N TRP A 6 19.98 13.35 11.79
CA TRP A 6 18.77 13.11 11.00
C TRP A 6 18.94 11.90 10.04
N LEU A 7 20.07 11.84 9.31
CA LEU A 7 20.36 10.73 8.40
C LEU A 7 20.51 9.38 9.14
N ARG A 8 21.10 9.37 10.32
CA ARG A 8 21.21 8.16 11.15
C ARG A 8 19.85 7.67 11.64
N ASP A 9 18.96 8.59 11.96
CA ASP A 9 17.67 8.27 12.57
C ASP A 9 16.61 7.88 11.53
N ILE A 10 16.66 8.44 10.30
CA ILE A 10 15.67 8.20 9.24
C ILE A 10 16.26 7.42 8.07
N GLY A 11 17.58 7.44 7.89
CA GLY A 11 18.24 6.77 6.76
C GLY A 11 17.86 5.30 6.57
N PRO A 12 17.87 4.47 7.62
CA PRO A 12 17.45 3.07 7.51
C PRO A 12 16.00 2.92 7.04
N ASP A 13 15.09 3.78 7.54
CA ASP A 13 13.68 3.72 7.17
C ASP A 13 13.49 4.09 5.68
N LEU A 14 14.20 5.12 5.20
CA LEU A 14 14.20 5.51 3.79
C LEU A 14 14.80 4.44 2.89
N LEU A 15 15.87 3.77 3.33
CA LEU A 15 16.48 2.67 2.58
C LEU A 15 15.49 1.51 2.41
N VAL A 16 14.82 1.11 3.49
CA VAL A 16 13.81 0.04 3.43
C VAL A 16 12.66 0.43 2.50
N LEU A 17 12.18 1.67 2.58
CA LEU A 17 11.13 2.15 1.69
C LEU A 17 11.58 2.18 0.23
N ALA A 18 12.81 2.62 -0.05
CA ALA A 18 13.37 2.63 -1.40
C ALA A 18 13.49 1.22 -1.97
N VAL A 19 13.99 0.25 -1.19
CA VAL A 19 14.08 -1.16 -1.60
C VAL A 19 12.68 -1.72 -1.86
N ALA A 20 11.73 -1.51 -0.96
CA ALA A 20 10.35 -1.99 -1.13
C ALA A 20 9.69 -1.41 -2.38
N THR A 21 9.84 -0.09 -2.61
CA THR A 21 9.32 0.57 -3.81
C THR A 21 9.96 0.03 -5.08
N THR A 22 11.28 -0.17 -5.08
CA THR A 22 12.00 -0.75 -6.22
C THR A 22 11.47 -2.15 -6.54
N HIS A 23 11.25 -2.99 -5.52
CA HIS A 23 10.65 -4.31 -5.72
C HIS A 23 9.24 -4.24 -6.32
N VAL A 24 8.40 -3.34 -5.84
CA VAL A 24 7.05 -3.16 -6.41
C VAL A 24 7.09 -2.77 -7.89
N LEU A 25 8.06 -1.93 -8.28
CA LEU A 25 8.20 -1.48 -9.67
C LEU A 25 8.80 -2.55 -10.59
N ILE A 26 9.76 -3.34 -10.10
CA ILE A 26 10.40 -4.41 -10.90
C ILE A 26 9.49 -5.64 -11.01
N THR A 27 8.72 -5.95 -9.95
CA THR A 27 7.82 -7.10 -9.90
C THR A 27 6.38 -6.65 -9.63
N PRO A 28 5.72 -6.01 -10.60
CA PRO A 28 4.40 -5.42 -10.41
C PRO A 28 3.28 -6.45 -10.25
N TYR A 29 3.51 -7.69 -10.69
CA TYR A 29 2.51 -8.75 -10.63
C TYR A 29 2.33 -9.28 -9.21
N THR A 30 1.07 -9.57 -8.85
CA THR A 30 0.72 -10.07 -7.52
C THR A 30 0.70 -11.58 -7.48
N LYS A 31 1.00 -12.14 -6.31
CA LYS A 31 0.71 -13.54 -5.99
C LYS A 31 -0.75 -13.72 -5.59
N VAL A 32 -1.23 -14.96 -5.66
CA VAL A 32 -2.62 -15.30 -5.33
C VAL A 32 -3.03 -14.81 -3.93
N GLU A 33 -2.14 -14.90 -2.95
CA GLU A 33 -2.40 -14.50 -1.57
C GLU A 33 -2.61 -12.98 -1.41
N GLU A 34 -1.96 -12.18 -2.25
CA GLU A 34 -2.11 -10.73 -2.26
C GLU A 34 -3.32 -10.29 -3.08
N SER A 35 -3.69 -11.05 -4.11
CA SER A 35 -4.66 -10.66 -5.12
C SER A 35 -6.02 -10.32 -4.52
N PHE A 36 -6.51 -11.08 -3.52
CA PHE A 36 -7.81 -10.83 -2.90
C PHE A 36 -7.93 -9.44 -2.27
N ASN A 37 -6.90 -9.00 -1.53
CA ASN A 37 -6.92 -7.66 -0.93
C ASN A 37 -6.77 -6.56 -1.98
N LEU A 38 -6.02 -6.81 -3.05
CA LEU A 38 -5.83 -5.86 -4.15
C LEU A 38 -7.08 -5.77 -5.02
N HIS A 39 -7.77 -6.88 -5.31
CA HIS A 39 -9.07 -6.87 -5.98
C HIS A 39 -10.09 -6.06 -5.17
N ALA A 40 -10.21 -6.34 -3.86
CA ALA A 40 -11.11 -5.56 -3.00
C ALA A 40 -10.75 -4.08 -2.96
N THR A 41 -9.45 -3.73 -2.93
CA THR A 41 -9.00 -2.33 -3.00
C THR A 41 -9.39 -1.69 -4.34
N HIS A 42 -9.24 -2.43 -5.45
CA HIS A 42 -9.65 -2.01 -6.77
C HIS A 42 -11.15 -1.76 -6.84
N ASP A 43 -11.96 -2.68 -6.29
CA ASP A 43 -13.41 -2.57 -6.27
C ASP A 43 -13.86 -1.32 -5.50
N PHE A 44 -13.29 -1.06 -4.33
CA PHE A 44 -13.53 0.19 -3.60
C PHE A 44 -13.14 1.44 -4.38
N LEU A 45 -12.01 1.40 -5.10
CA LEU A 45 -11.54 2.54 -5.89
C LEU A 45 -12.44 2.83 -7.09
N HIS A 46 -13.00 1.79 -7.74
CA HIS A 46 -13.75 1.94 -8.99
C HIS A 46 -15.26 1.95 -8.78
N HIS A 47 -15.77 1.17 -7.85
CA HIS A 47 -17.19 1.00 -7.60
C HIS A 47 -17.67 1.67 -6.30
N GLY A 48 -16.75 2.12 -5.43
CA GLY A 48 -17.09 2.75 -4.14
C GLY A 48 -17.79 1.75 -3.24
N LEU A 49 -19.04 2.06 -2.83
CA LEU A 49 -19.86 1.19 -1.98
C LEU A 49 -20.92 0.41 -2.77
N ARG A 50 -20.80 0.30 -4.08
CA ARG A 50 -21.71 -0.51 -4.90
C ARG A 50 -21.30 -1.97 -4.86
N TRP A 51 -21.70 -2.66 -3.83
CA TRP A 51 -21.34 -4.04 -3.50
C TRP A 51 -21.72 -5.05 -4.60
N ASP A 52 -22.80 -4.77 -5.33
CA ASP A 52 -23.29 -5.55 -6.45
C ASP A 52 -22.31 -5.63 -7.63
N GLN A 53 -21.34 -4.73 -7.69
CA GLN A 53 -20.35 -4.64 -8.76
C GLN A 53 -18.97 -5.16 -8.34
N PHE A 54 -18.87 -5.77 -7.18
CA PHE A 54 -17.59 -6.29 -6.69
C PHE A 54 -17.28 -7.66 -7.28
N ASP A 55 -16.07 -7.84 -7.81
CA ASP A 55 -15.58 -9.10 -8.36
C ASP A 55 -15.60 -10.26 -7.34
N HIS A 56 -15.70 -9.95 -6.06
CA HIS A 56 -15.83 -10.94 -4.98
C HIS A 56 -17.09 -11.81 -5.06
N HIS A 57 -18.12 -11.36 -5.74
CA HIS A 57 -19.33 -12.18 -5.96
C HIS A 57 -19.08 -13.30 -6.96
N GLU A 58 -18.23 -13.08 -7.95
CA GLU A 58 -17.87 -14.08 -8.95
C GLU A 58 -16.69 -14.94 -8.50
N PHE A 59 -15.77 -14.36 -7.72
CA PHE A 59 -14.57 -15.03 -7.25
C PHE A 59 -14.44 -14.96 -5.71
N PRO A 60 -15.36 -15.59 -4.96
CA PRO A 60 -15.24 -15.64 -3.51
C PRO A 60 -14.01 -16.43 -3.13
N GLY A 61 -13.07 -15.84 -2.40
CA GLY A 61 -11.89 -16.55 -1.91
C GLY A 61 -12.25 -17.73 -1.00
N VAL A 62 -11.37 -18.72 -0.93
CA VAL A 62 -11.55 -19.95 -0.12
C VAL A 62 -11.64 -19.61 1.38
N VAL A 63 -11.08 -18.49 1.82
CA VAL A 63 -11.06 -18.05 3.21
C VAL A 63 -11.76 -16.70 3.34
N PRO A 64 -12.75 -16.56 4.24
CA PRO A 64 -13.38 -15.27 4.53
C PRO A 64 -12.33 -14.26 4.98
N ARG A 65 -12.31 -13.08 4.34
CA ARG A 65 -11.37 -12.00 4.67
C ARG A 65 -12.13 -10.71 4.97
N THR A 66 -11.58 -9.91 5.87
CA THR A 66 -12.13 -8.60 6.16
C THR A 66 -11.79 -7.61 5.05
N PHE A 67 -12.75 -6.77 4.67
CA PHE A 67 -12.54 -5.66 3.71
C PHE A 67 -11.90 -4.42 4.34
N LEU A 68 -11.69 -4.39 5.66
CA LEU A 68 -11.22 -3.19 6.36
C LEU A 68 -9.87 -2.70 5.82
N GLY A 69 -8.90 -3.61 5.63
CA GLY A 69 -7.58 -3.26 5.09
C GLY A 69 -7.66 -2.71 3.66
N ALA A 70 -8.47 -3.35 2.82
CA ALA A 70 -8.69 -2.92 1.44
C ALA A 70 -9.37 -1.55 1.38
N ALA A 71 -10.36 -1.29 2.23
CA ALA A 71 -11.04 0.00 2.32
C ALA A 71 -10.08 1.13 2.76
N VAL A 72 -9.20 0.86 3.75
CA VAL A 72 -8.18 1.83 4.17
C VAL A 72 -7.20 2.14 3.03
N LEU A 73 -6.71 1.12 2.33
CA LEU A 73 -5.81 1.33 1.17
C LEU A 73 -6.51 2.11 0.07
N ALA A 74 -7.75 1.77 -0.25
CA ALA A 74 -8.53 2.50 -1.24
C ALA A 74 -8.71 3.97 -0.84
N ALA A 75 -9.03 4.26 0.42
CA ALA A 75 -9.18 5.63 0.91
C ALA A 75 -7.87 6.44 0.79
N VAL A 76 -6.71 5.81 1.00
CA VAL A 76 -5.40 6.47 0.84
C VAL A 76 -5.03 6.69 -0.63
N VAL A 77 -5.40 5.78 -1.51
CA VAL A 77 -5.10 5.88 -2.96
C VAL A 77 -6.14 6.73 -3.70
N TRP A 78 -7.36 6.84 -3.17
CA TRP A 78 -8.47 7.57 -3.80
C TRP A 78 -8.13 9.01 -4.23
N PRO A 79 -7.39 9.84 -3.45
CA PRO A 79 -7.01 11.18 -3.90
C PRO A 79 -6.19 11.19 -5.20
N LEU A 80 -5.32 10.19 -5.41
CA LEU A 80 -4.53 10.06 -6.65
C LEU A 80 -5.44 9.77 -7.84
N LYS A 81 -6.47 8.95 -7.64
CA LYS A 81 -7.50 8.70 -8.65
C LYS A 81 -8.33 9.95 -8.89
N ALA A 82 -8.78 10.63 -7.85
CA ALA A 82 -9.63 11.81 -7.95
C ALA A 82 -8.99 12.96 -8.75
N VAL A 83 -7.66 13.09 -8.73
CA VAL A 83 -6.93 14.07 -9.53
C VAL A 83 -6.51 13.55 -10.91
N GLY A 84 -6.94 12.34 -11.30
CA GLY A 84 -6.64 11.74 -12.61
C GLY A 84 -5.19 11.25 -12.77
N LEU A 85 -4.43 11.15 -11.69
CA LEU A 85 -3.03 10.76 -11.76
C LEU A 85 -2.85 9.28 -12.11
N LEU A 86 -3.77 8.42 -11.68
CA LEU A 86 -3.73 6.99 -11.99
C LEU A 86 -4.00 6.73 -13.47
N GLU A 87 -4.95 7.44 -14.05
CA GLU A 87 -5.31 7.36 -15.47
C GLU A 87 -4.21 7.90 -16.37
N LEU A 88 -3.42 8.88 -15.88
CA LEU A 88 -2.29 9.43 -16.62
C LEU A 88 -1.13 8.41 -16.74
N ILE A 89 -0.96 7.56 -15.72
CA ILE A 89 0.13 6.57 -15.68
C ILE A 89 -0.27 5.29 -16.43
N ASP A 90 -1.53 4.90 -16.35
CA ASP A 90 -2.01 3.64 -16.90
C ASP A 90 -3.47 3.73 -17.35
N THR A 91 -3.67 3.77 -18.66
CA THR A 91 -5.00 3.90 -19.27
C THR A 91 -5.72 2.56 -19.46
N ASP A 92 -4.99 1.44 -19.56
CA ASP A 92 -5.59 0.17 -20.04
C ASP A 92 -5.55 -0.99 -19.04
N THR A 93 -4.58 -1.02 -18.12
CA THR A 93 -4.30 -2.22 -17.33
C THR A 93 -4.68 -2.14 -15.85
N LYS A 94 -5.13 -0.99 -15.37
CA LYS A 94 -5.43 -0.73 -13.95
C LYS A 94 -4.23 -0.99 -13.01
N MET A 95 -3.04 -1.13 -13.58
CA MET A 95 -1.81 -1.48 -12.86
C MET A 95 -1.33 -0.32 -11.98
N ALA A 96 -1.60 0.92 -12.39
CA ALA A 96 -1.24 2.11 -11.60
C ALA A 96 -1.91 2.10 -10.22
N GLY A 97 -3.19 1.74 -10.14
CA GLY A 97 -3.92 1.60 -8.87
C GLY A 97 -3.32 0.51 -7.97
N GLN A 98 -2.95 -0.63 -8.57
CA GLN A 98 -2.30 -1.73 -7.86
C GLN A 98 -0.93 -1.34 -7.32
N ILE A 99 -0.10 -0.69 -8.13
CA ILE A 99 1.23 -0.19 -7.71
C ILE A 99 1.07 0.83 -6.58
N ALA A 100 0.14 1.79 -6.73
CA ALA A 100 -0.13 2.80 -5.71
C ALA A 100 -0.58 2.17 -4.38
N ALA A 101 -1.47 1.19 -4.40
CA ALA A 101 -1.92 0.46 -3.21
C ALA A 101 -0.75 -0.28 -2.52
N ARG A 102 0.13 -0.94 -3.28
CA ARG A 102 1.30 -1.65 -2.75
C ARG A 102 2.33 -0.68 -2.17
N ILE A 103 2.56 0.48 -2.79
CA ILE A 103 3.44 1.53 -2.23
C ILE A 103 2.84 2.13 -0.96
N ALA A 104 1.53 2.37 -0.92
CA ALA A 104 0.84 2.83 0.28
C ALA A 104 0.99 1.82 1.42
N LEU A 105 0.81 0.53 1.16
CA LEU A 105 1.01 -0.53 2.14
C LEU A 105 2.47 -0.57 2.63
N ALA A 106 3.46 -0.51 1.73
CA ALA A 106 4.88 -0.44 2.09
C ALA A 106 5.17 0.77 3.00
N THR A 107 4.59 1.92 2.70
CA THR A 107 4.73 3.14 3.51
C THR A 107 4.14 2.96 4.92
N PHE A 108 2.98 2.32 5.05
CA PHE A 108 2.40 1.98 6.36
C PHE A 108 3.29 1.05 7.17
N VAL A 109 3.81 -0.01 6.54
CA VAL A 109 4.71 -0.97 7.20
C VAL A 109 5.98 -0.29 7.67
N VAL A 110 6.66 0.47 6.79
CA VAL A 110 7.89 1.19 7.14
C VAL A 110 7.66 2.20 8.25
N THR A 111 6.57 2.97 8.18
CA THR A 111 6.24 3.96 9.22
C THR A 111 5.98 3.29 10.57
N SER A 112 5.26 2.18 10.59
CA SER A 112 4.97 1.41 11.80
C SER A 112 6.25 0.82 12.40
N THR A 113 7.11 0.25 11.57
CA THR A 113 8.42 -0.30 11.98
C THR A 113 9.34 0.80 12.51
N ALA A 114 9.35 1.97 11.87
CA ALA A 114 10.11 3.14 12.33
C ALA A 114 9.65 3.61 13.72
N ARG A 115 8.34 3.66 13.94
CA ARG A 115 7.77 4.01 15.26
C ARG A 115 8.16 2.98 16.33
N PHE A 116 8.04 1.69 16.00
CA PHE A 116 8.41 0.61 16.89
C PHE A 116 9.90 0.65 17.25
N ARG A 117 10.79 0.80 16.27
CA ARG A 117 12.24 0.94 16.48
C ARG A 117 12.58 2.11 17.42
N ARG A 118 11.95 3.27 17.21
CA ARG A 118 12.15 4.44 18.08
C ARG A 118 11.65 4.22 19.50
N ALA A 119 10.50 3.56 19.66
CA ALA A 119 9.96 3.23 20.98
C ALA A 119 10.89 2.28 21.74
N ILE A 120 11.46 1.27 21.07
CA ILE A 120 12.46 0.38 21.68
C ILE A 120 13.71 1.16 22.09
N GLY A 121 14.27 2.01 21.23
CA GLY A 121 15.45 2.82 21.54
C GLY A 121 15.25 3.68 22.79
N VAL A 122 14.09 4.28 22.96
CA VAL A 122 13.76 5.05 24.18
C VAL A 122 13.71 4.17 25.44
N HIS A 123 13.21 2.93 25.31
CA HIS A 123 13.06 2.03 26.47
C HIS A 123 14.35 1.33 26.88
N PHE A 124 15.21 1.04 25.93
CA PHE A 124 16.45 0.29 26.16
C PHE A 124 17.72 1.14 26.14
N GLY A 125 17.61 2.46 26.04
CA GLY A 125 18.70 3.41 26.31
C GLY A 125 19.72 3.54 25.17
N GLU A 126 19.32 3.45 23.92
CA GLU A 126 20.16 3.81 22.76
C GLU A 126 20.12 5.30 22.42
#